data_5dab0b7032c31e41c9e14c5beb5cdd48
#
_entry.id   5dab0b7032c31e41c9e14c5beb5cdd48
#
_cell.length_a   1.000
_cell.length_b   1.000
_cell.length_c   1.000
_cell.angle_alpha   90.00
_cell.angle_beta   90.00
_cell.angle_gamma   90.00
#
_symmetry.space_group_name_H-M   'P 1'
#
loop_
_entity.id
_entity.type
_entity.pdbx_description
1 polymer ?
#
loop_
_entity_poly.entity_id
_entity_poly.type
_entity_poly.pdbx_seq_one_letter_code
_entity_poly.pdbx_strand_id
1 'polypeptide(L)'
;QMQYLFESFVAKFYKKHRDEHAFRVSSQKRVDWYNLPTDEESNQYLPTMQPDIVLESQNRKIVLDTKYYKDALKEYHGKKRISSDNLYQMYAYMKNLAANDSSYENCDGILLYPTVDESFKGAMWELDGHKLYAKMINLNQDWDKIHSDLLNVINE
;
A
#
# COMPACT_ATOMS: atom_id res chain seq x y z
N GLN A 1 -9.63 1.69 15.30
CA GLN A 1 -11.06 1.60 14.98
C GLN A 1 -11.35 2.16 13.59
N MET A 2 -11.17 3.47 13.41
CA MET A 2 -11.41 4.09 12.11
C MET A 2 -10.43 3.61 11.04
N GLN A 3 -9.19 3.38 11.41
CA GLN A 3 -8.20 2.82 10.51
C GLN A 3 -8.63 1.44 9.99
N TYR A 4 -9.15 0.60 10.88
CA TYR A 4 -9.62 -0.73 10.51
C TYR A 4 -10.83 -0.67 9.57
N LEU A 5 -11.74 0.27 9.83
CA LEU A 5 -12.91 0.47 8.96
C LEU A 5 -12.50 0.92 7.57
N PHE A 6 -11.54 1.84 7.49
CA PHE A 6 -11.03 2.31 6.20
C PHE A 6 -10.37 1.18 5.41
N GLU A 7 -9.49 0.42 6.06
CA GLU A 7 -8.84 -0.74 5.46
C GLU A 7 -9.86 -1.74 4.92
N SER A 8 -10.84 -2.10 5.74
CA SER A 8 -11.88 -3.05 5.35
C SER A 8 -12.72 -2.56 4.18
N PHE A 9 -13.07 -1.27 4.20
CA PHE A 9 -13.81 -0.64 3.11
C PHE A 9 -13.05 -0.71 1.79
N VAL A 10 -11.79 -0.34 1.81
CA VAL A 10 -10.95 -0.32 0.59
C VAL A 10 -10.77 -1.74 0.05
N ALA A 11 -10.50 -2.71 0.93
CA ALA A 11 -10.33 -4.11 0.52
C ALA A 11 -11.60 -4.66 -0.13
N LYS A 12 -12.75 -4.39 0.48
CA LYS A 12 -14.05 -4.83 -0.08
C LYS A 12 -14.35 -4.17 -1.40
N PHE A 13 -14.01 -2.89 -1.52
CA PHE A 13 -14.21 -2.16 -2.77
C PHE A 13 -13.47 -2.81 -3.93
N TYR A 14 -12.17 -3.07 -3.77
CA TYR A 14 -11.39 -3.65 -4.86
C TYR A 14 -11.79 -5.09 -5.16
N LYS A 15 -12.17 -5.88 -4.17
CA LYS A 15 -12.69 -7.22 -4.39
C LYS A 15 -13.97 -7.22 -5.21
N LYS A 16 -14.86 -6.25 -4.94
CA LYS A 16 -16.12 -6.12 -5.65
C LYS A 16 -15.92 -5.69 -7.10
N HIS A 17 -14.95 -4.83 -7.37
CA HIS A 17 -14.72 -4.22 -8.68
C HIS A 17 -13.51 -4.80 -9.41
N ARG A 18 -13.00 -5.94 -8.98
CA ARG A 18 -11.81 -6.57 -9.56
C ARG A 18 -11.91 -6.87 -11.05
N ASP A 19 -13.10 -7.21 -11.51
CA ASP A 19 -13.30 -7.61 -12.91
C ASP A 19 -13.21 -6.42 -13.87
N GLU A 20 -13.46 -5.21 -13.39
CA GLU A 20 -13.37 -3.99 -14.20
C GLU A 20 -11.94 -3.70 -14.66
N HIS A 21 -10.94 -4.21 -13.94
CA HIS A 21 -9.53 -3.97 -14.22
C HIS A 21 -8.71 -5.25 -14.36
N ALA A 22 -9.39 -6.41 -14.40
CA ALA A 22 -8.76 -7.71 -14.53
C ALA A 22 -7.67 -7.98 -13.47
N PHE A 23 -7.89 -7.49 -12.24
CA PHE A 23 -7.01 -7.79 -11.12
C PHE A 23 -7.52 -8.95 -10.29
N ARG A 24 -6.60 -9.79 -9.85
CA ARG A 24 -6.86 -10.69 -8.73
C ARG A 24 -6.51 -9.94 -7.45
N VAL A 25 -7.42 -9.92 -6.49
CA VAL A 25 -7.29 -9.13 -5.27
C VAL A 25 -7.13 -10.07 -4.08
N SER A 26 -6.06 -9.91 -3.32
CA SER A 26 -5.82 -10.62 -2.07
C SER A 26 -5.75 -9.62 -0.94
N SER A 27 -6.42 -9.91 0.18
CA SER A 27 -6.29 -9.09 1.38
C SER A 27 -5.50 -9.85 2.44
N GLN A 28 -4.71 -9.14 3.22
CA GLN A 28 -3.92 -9.68 4.31
C GLN A 28 -2.99 -10.82 3.88
N LYS A 29 -2.44 -10.71 2.66
CA LYS A 29 -1.50 -11.69 2.15
C LYS A 29 -0.19 -11.61 2.92
N ARG A 30 0.24 -12.75 3.47
CA ARG A 30 1.51 -12.80 4.17
C ARG A 30 2.68 -12.76 3.21
N VAL A 31 3.67 -11.93 3.51
CA VAL A 31 4.92 -11.83 2.76
C VAL A 31 6.02 -12.46 3.59
N ASP A 32 6.76 -13.39 3.00
CA ASP A 32 7.85 -14.06 3.69
C ASP A 32 9.13 -13.22 3.61
N TRP A 33 9.87 -13.20 4.72
CA TRP A 33 11.22 -12.65 4.71
C TRP A 33 12.09 -13.48 3.80
N TYR A 34 12.78 -12.85 2.88
CA TYR A 34 13.65 -13.54 1.96
C TYR A 34 14.95 -13.95 2.66
N ASN A 35 15.38 -15.18 2.41
CA ASN A 35 16.67 -15.67 2.89
C ASN A 35 16.84 -15.61 4.40
N LEU A 36 15.82 -16.04 5.14
CA LEU A 36 15.88 -16.06 6.60
C LEU A 36 17.07 -16.88 7.09
N PRO A 37 17.72 -16.44 8.17
CA PRO A 37 18.72 -17.29 8.85
C PRO A 37 18.06 -18.57 9.32
N THR A 38 18.88 -19.62 9.49
CA THR A 38 18.40 -20.92 9.94
C THR A 38 18.09 -20.97 11.44
N ASP A 39 18.36 -19.89 12.17
CA ASP A 39 18.11 -19.82 13.60
C ASP A 39 16.64 -19.54 13.86
N GLU A 40 15.89 -20.61 14.18
CA GLU A 40 14.46 -20.52 14.44
C GLU A 40 14.13 -19.69 15.67
N GLU A 41 15.01 -19.69 16.68
CA GLU A 41 14.78 -18.88 17.87
C GLU A 41 14.77 -17.39 17.54
N SER A 42 15.71 -16.94 16.73
CA SER A 42 15.78 -15.54 16.28
C SER A 42 14.63 -15.20 15.36
N ASN A 43 14.25 -16.12 14.48
CA ASN A 43 13.19 -15.89 13.49
C ASN A 43 11.83 -15.59 14.10
N GLN A 44 11.55 -16.16 15.28
CA GLN A 44 10.28 -15.91 15.96
C GLN A 44 10.08 -14.46 16.39
N TYR A 45 11.17 -13.68 16.48
CA TYR A 45 11.11 -12.27 16.84
C TYR A 45 10.96 -11.33 15.65
N LEU A 46 11.04 -11.84 14.42
CA LEU A 46 10.83 -11.01 13.23
C LEU A 46 9.37 -10.59 13.11
N PRO A 47 9.13 -9.31 12.79
CA PRO A 47 7.74 -8.88 12.57
C PRO A 47 7.14 -9.59 11.37
N THR A 48 5.85 -9.85 11.45
CA THR A 48 5.08 -10.37 10.33
C THR A 48 4.88 -9.26 9.30
N MET A 49 5.13 -9.58 8.05
CA MET A 49 4.83 -8.67 6.95
C MET A 49 3.52 -9.08 6.31
N GLN A 50 2.54 -8.18 6.33
CA GLN A 50 1.20 -8.49 5.86
C GLN A 50 0.53 -7.23 5.33
N PRO A 51 0.79 -6.88 4.05
CA PRO A 51 0.12 -5.73 3.45
C PRO A 51 -1.38 -5.92 3.39
N ASP A 52 -2.11 -4.81 3.45
CA ASP A 52 -3.57 -4.85 3.47
C ASP A 52 -4.13 -5.49 2.21
N ILE A 53 -3.60 -5.11 1.05
CA ILE A 53 -4.14 -5.54 -0.24
C ILE A 53 -3.00 -5.76 -1.22
N VAL A 54 -3.08 -6.84 -1.98
CA VAL A 54 -2.22 -7.09 -3.13
C VAL A 54 -3.11 -7.28 -4.35
N LEU A 55 -2.84 -6.50 -5.40
CA LEU A 55 -3.57 -6.59 -6.66
C LEU A 55 -2.64 -7.12 -7.74
N GLU A 56 -3.05 -8.19 -8.40
CA GLU A 56 -2.24 -8.84 -9.42
C GLU A 56 -3.00 -8.90 -10.74
N SER A 57 -2.39 -8.34 -11.79
CA SER A 57 -2.83 -8.53 -13.16
C SER A 57 -1.71 -9.17 -13.96
N GLN A 58 -1.98 -9.46 -15.22
CA GLN A 58 -0.97 -10.05 -16.10
C GLN A 58 0.25 -9.12 -16.25
N ASN A 59 0.02 -7.83 -16.27
CA ASN A 59 1.06 -6.84 -16.57
C ASN A 59 1.51 -6.01 -15.37
N ARG A 60 0.82 -6.10 -14.24
CA ARG A 60 1.08 -5.22 -13.12
C ARG A 60 0.80 -5.89 -11.78
N LYS A 61 1.70 -5.67 -10.83
CA LYS A 61 1.55 -6.12 -9.44
C LYS A 61 1.59 -4.88 -8.56
N ILE A 62 0.60 -4.74 -7.68
CA ILE A 62 0.48 -3.59 -6.79
C ILE A 62 0.36 -4.08 -5.36
N VAL A 63 1.18 -3.51 -4.48
CA VAL A 63 1.05 -3.68 -3.03
C VAL A 63 0.45 -2.41 -2.49
N LEU A 64 -0.71 -2.51 -1.86
CA LEU A 64 -1.42 -1.34 -1.34
C LEU A 64 -1.62 -1.49 0.15
N ASP A 65 -1.27 -0.44 0.88
CA ASP A 65 -1.46 -0.38 2.31
C ASP A 65 -2.24 0.88 2.66
N THR A 66 -3.32 0.71 3.41
CA THR A 66 -4.11 1.84 3.87
C THR A 66 -3.50 2.40 5.15
N LYS A 67 -3.48 3.71 5.26
CA LYS A 67 -2.92 4.40 6.41
C LYS A 67 -3.95 5.34 6.99
N TYR A 68 -3.83 5.60 8.27
CA TYR A 68 -4.72 6.54 8.93
C TYR A 68 -4.14 7.96 8.84
N TYR A 69 -5.02 8.97 8.87
CA TYR A 69 -4.65 10.35 8.63
C TYR A 69 -3.58 10.89 9.61
N LYS A 70 -3.60 10.42 10.86
CA LYS A 70 -2.65 10.91 11.88
C LYS A 70 -1.20 10.67 11.50
N ASP A 71 -0.97 9.68 10.65
CA ASP A 71 0.38 9.27 10.26
C ASP A 71 0.71 9.66 8.82
N ALA A 72 -0.17 10.44 8.17
CA ALA A 72 0.03 10.79 6.77
C ALA A 72 1.32 11.59 6.56
N LEU A 73 1.48 12.67 7.33
CA LEU A 73 2.65 13.53 7.23
C LEU A 73 3.19 13.84 8.61
N LYS A 74 4.50 13.75 8.74
CA LYS A 74 5.21 14.17 9.93
C LYS A 74 5.96 15.46 9.64
N GLU A 75 5.94 16.40 10.60
CA GLU A 75 6.71 17.62 10.47
C GLU A 75 8.11 17.41 11.05
N TYR A 76 9.12 17.79 10.27
CA TYR A 76 10.51 17.66 10.68
C TYR A 76 11.28 18.90 10.20
N HIS A 77 11.80 19.68 11.13
CA HIS A 77 12.51 20.94 10.82
C HIS A 77 11.71 21.86 9.92
N GLY A 78 10.41 21.98 10.18
CA GLY A 78 9.51 22.86 9.41
C GLY A 78 9.08 22.28 8.06
N LYS A 79 9.48 21.06 7.72
CA LYS A 79 9.08 20.39 6.46
C LYS A 79 8.21 19.19 6.74
N LYS A 80 7.17 19.04 5.93
CA LYS A 80 6.28 17.87 6.01
C LYS A 80 6.88 16.70 5.23
N ARG A 81 6.86 15.53 5.82
CA ARG A 81 7.38 14.30 5.21
C ARG A 81 6.43 13.15 5.46
N ILE A 82 6.42 12.20 4.54
CA ILE A 82 5.76 10.92 4.76
C ILE A 82 6.43 10.24 5.97
N SER A 83 5.63 9.59 6.80
CA SER A 83 6.15 8.84 7.94
C SER A 83 7.18 7.80 7.48
N SER A 84 8.36 7.82 8.09
CA SER A 84 9.41 6.86 7.74
C SER A 84 8.97 5.42 8.00
N ASP A 85 8.18 5.19 9.04
CA ASP A 85 7.69 3.84 9.34
C ASP A 85 6.82 3.31 8.21
N ASN A 86 5.94 4.16 7.68
CA ASN A 86 5.07 3.77 6.56
C ASN A 86 5.88 3.48 5.30
N LEU A 87 6.86 4.33 5.02
CA LEU A 87 7.70 4.19 3.83
C LEU A 87 8.56 2.93 3.92
N TYR A 88 9.21 2.71 5.05
CA TYR A 88 10.10 1.55 5.24
C TYR A 88 9.30 0.25 5.23
N GLN A 89 8.11 0.25 5.80
CA GLN A 89 7.24 -0.92 5.77
C GLN A 89 6.89 -1.32 4.34
N MET A 90 6.46 -0.36 3.53
CA MET A 90 6.14 -0.61 2.13
C MET A 90 7.36 -1.07 1.34
N TYR A 91 8.51 -0.44 1.59
CA TYR A 91 9.76 -0.84 0.94
C TYR A 91 10.11 -2.30 1.27
N ALA A 92 9.98 -2.68 2.55
CA ALA A 92 10.22 -4.06 2.98
C ALA A 92 9.27 -5.05 2.28
N TYR A 93 8.00 -4.70 2.16
CA TYR A 93 7.03 -5.54 1.44
C TYR A 93 7.45 -5.77 -0.01
N MET A 94 7.72 -4.69 -0.73
CA MET A 94 8.06 -4.76 -2.15
C MET A 94 9.36 -5.54 -2.37
N LYS A 95 10.38 -5.28 -1.57
CA LYS A 95 11.67 -5.93 -1.74
C LYS A 95 11.62 -7.42 -1.43
N ASN A 96 10.87 -7.83 -0.42
CA ASN A 96 10.76 -9.24 -0.08
C ASN A 96 9.87 -9.99 -1.07
N LEU A 97 8.79 -9.37 -1.54
CA LEU A 97 7.98 -9.96 -2.61
C LEU A 97 8.82 -10.16 -3.88
N ALA A 98 9.56 -9.15 -4.28
CA ALA A 98 10.39 -9.22 -5.48
C ALA A 98 11.49 -10.28 -5.37
N ALA A 99 12.08 -10.42 -4.19
CA ALA A 99 13.12 -11.40 -3.96
C ALA A 99 12.58 -12.84 -3.97
N ASN A 100 11.37 -13.04 -3.48
CA ASN A 100 10.73 -14.36 -3.43
C ASN A 100 10.07 -14.76 -4.75
N ASP A 101 9.67 -13.79 -5.57
CA ASP A 101 8.88 -14.04 -6.77
C ASP A 101 9.27 -13.02 -7.85
N SER A 102 9.89 -13.51 -8.92
CA SER A 102 10.38 -12.65 -10.00
C SER A 102 9.28 -11.85 -10.70
N SER A 103 8.01 -12.31 -10.64
CA SER A 103 6.89 -11.56 -11.22
C SER A 103 6.63 -10.26 -10.47
N TYR A 104 7.19 -10.09 -9.27
CA TYR A 104 7.11 -8.86 -8.48
C TYR A 104 8.35 -7.98 -8.61
N GLU A 105 9.25 -8.28 -9.53
CA GLU A 105 10.53 -7.58 -9.67
C GLU A 105 10.36 -6.05 -9.76
N ASN A 106 9.32 -5.60 -10.44
CA ASN A 106 9.03 -4.18 -10.60
C ASN A 106 7.64 -3.82 -10.04
N CYS A 107 7.22 -4.49 -8.98
CA CYS A 107 5.91 -4.20 -8.41
C CYS A 107 5.83 -2.77 -7.90
N ASP A 108 4.62 -2.23 -7.93
CA ASP A 108 4.32 -0.88 -7.43
C ASP A 108 3.84 -0.96 -5.99
N GLY A 109 4.11 0.09 -5.23
CA GLY A 109 3.58 0.26 -3.89
C GLY A 109 2.69 1.48 -3.82
N ILE A 110 1.58 1.39 -3.11
CA ILE A 110 0.68 2.51 -2.88
C ILE A 110 0.39 2.62 -1.40
N LEU A 111 0.75 3.77 -0.82
CA LEU A 111 0.30 4.17 0.51
C LEU A 111 -0.94 5.02 0.30
N LEU A 112 -2.08 4.54 0.77
CA LEU A 112 -3.37 5.20 0.57
C LEU A 112 -3.85 5.82 1.86
N TYR A 113 -4.04 7.13 1.86
CA TYR A 113 -4.45 7.91 3.01
C TYR A 113 -5.82 8.54 2.78
N PRO A 114 -6.70 8.56 3.80
CA PRO A 114 -7.85 9.45 3.72
C PRO A 114 -7.38 10.91 3.81
N THR A 115 -7.97 11.76 3.00
CA THR A 115 -7.58 13.18 2.93
C THR A 115 -7.92 13.91 4.22
N VAL A 116 -6.94 14.58 4.81
CA VAL A 116 -7.11 15.46 5.97
C VAL A 116 -6.40 16.79 5.79
N ASP A 117 -5.44 16.86 4.90
CA ASP A 117 -4.69 18.07 4.59
C ASP A 117 -4.73 18.27 3.08
N GLU A 118 -5.54 19.24 2.65
CA GLU A 118 -5.71 19.52 1.23
C GLU A 118 -4.46 20.08 0.56
N SER A 119 -3.48 20.51 1.34
CA SER A 119 -2.22 20.97 0.78
C SER A 119 -1.37 19.84 0.23
N PHE A 120 -1.56 18.62 0.72
CA PHE A 120 -0.84 17.45 0.22
C PHE A 120 -1.65 16.78 -0.91
N LYS A 121 -1.07 16.76 -2.10
CA LYS A 121 -1.74 16.22 -3.30
C LYS A 121 -1.26 14.82 -3.67
N GLY A 122 -0.40 14.25 -2.85
CA GLY A 122 0.21 12.96 -3.15
C GLY A 122 1.64 13.12 -3.66
N ALA A 123 2.30 11.99 -3.82
CA ALA A 123 3.68 11.96 -4.29
C ALA A 123 3.98 10.62 -4.95
N MET A 124 5.05 10.58 -5.75
CA MET A 124 5.53 9.36 -6.37
C MET A 124 7.05 9.36 -6.40
N TRP A 125 7.63 8.22 -6.11
CA TRP A 125 9.07 8.01 -6.14
C TRP A 125 9.38 6.74 -6.91
N GLU A 126 10.55 6.70 -7.53
CA GLU A 126 11.13 5.46 -8.01
C GLU A 126 12.25 5.06 -7.06
N LEU A 127 12.07 3.93 -6.42
CA LEU A 127 12.99 3.43 -5.41
C LEU A 127 13.40 2.01 -5.77
N ASP A 128 14.65 1.87 -6.19
CA ASP A 128 15.25 0.55 -6.44
C ASP A 128 14.43 -0.33 -7.38
N GLY A 129 13.97 0.26 -8.50
CA GLY A 129 13.20 -0.44 -9.52
C GLY A 129 11.70 -0.52 -9.27
N HIS A 130 11.22 0.08 -8.19
CA HIS A 130 9.79 0.10 -7.85
C HIS A 130 9.26 1.52 -7.88
N LYS A 131 8.03 1.69 -8.34
CA LYS A 131 7.31 2.95 -8.16
C LYS A 131 6.52 2.88 -6.87
N LEU A 132 6.73 3.87 -6.02
CA LEU A 132 6.02 3.98 -4.76
C LEU A 132 5.22 5.27 -4.74
N TYR A 133 3.93 5.15 -4.47
CA TYR A 133 3.00 6.28 -4.46
C TYR A 133 2.46 6.54 -3.07
N ALA A 134 2.31 7.80 -2.74
CA ALA A 134 1.44 8.22 -1.64
C ALA A 134 0.25 8.89 -2.28
N LYS A 135 -0.92 8.31 -2.10
CA LYS A 135 -2.16 8.80 -2.72
C LYS A 135 -3.19 9.10 -1.65
N MET A 136 -4.04 10.07 -1.94
CA MET A 136 -5.08 10.53 -1.02
C MET A 136 -6.45 10.19 -1.59
N ILE A 137 -7.38 9.86 -0.69
CA ILE A 137 -8.78 9.66 -1.05
C ILE A 137 -9.65 10.55 -0.18
N ASN A 138 -10.44 11.41 -0.82
CA ASN A 138 -11.38 12.28 -0.11
C ASN A 138 -12.65 11.51 0.18
N LEU A 139 -12.92 11.22 1.45
CA LEU A 139 -14.12 10.50 1.87
C LEU A 139 -15.29 11.43 2.13
N ASN A 140 -15.09 12.76 2.11
CA ASN A 140 -16.12 13.76 2.34
C ASN A 140 -16.68 14.27 1.00
N GLN A 141 -17.26 13.35 0.23
CA GLN A 141 -17.84 13.64 -1.08
C GLN A 141 -18.87 12.57 -1.41
N ASP A 142 -19.60 12.75 -2.50
CA ASP A 142 -20.61 11.79 -2.94
C ASP A 142 -20.00 10.43 -3.26
N TRP A 143 -20.77 9.38 -3.04
CA TRP A 143 -20.32 8.01 -3.28
C TRP A 143 -19.80 7.79 -4.69
N ASP A 144 -20.48 8.32 -5.71
CA ASP A 144 -20.05 8.16 -7.10
C ASP A 144 -18.64 8.71 -7.32
N LYS A 145 -18.31 9.80 -6.64
CA LYS A 145 -16.98 10.40 -6.72
C LYS A 145 -15.94 9.56 -5.98
N ILE A 146 -16.29 9.06 -4.81
CA ILE A 146 -15.40 8.13 -4.06
C ILE A 146 -15.12 6.90 -4.91
N HIS A 147 -16.15 6.31 -5.51
CA HIS A 147 -16.04 5.16 -6.39
C HIS A 147 -15.05 5.42 -7.54
N SER A 148 -15.25 6.52 -8.23
CA SER A 148 -14.40 6.92 -9.34
C SER A 148 -12.95 7.15 -8.89
N ASP A 149 -12.76 7.83 -7.76
CA ASP A 149 -11.44 8.12 -7.23
C ASP A 149 -10.69 6.84 -6.82
N LEU A 150 -11.39 5.88 -6.21
CA LEU A 150 -10.77 4.60 -5.84
C LEU A 150 -10.35 3.79 -7.06
N LEU A 151 -11.15 3.79 -8.12
CA LEU A 151 -10.75 3.15 -9.36
C LEU A 151 -9.50 3.81 -9.95
N ASN A 152 -9.42 5.13 -9.86
CA ASN A 152 -8.26 5.88 -10.36
C ASN A 152 -7.00 5.66 -9.54
N VAL A 153 -7.11 5.28 -8.27
CA VAL A 153 -5.94 5.01 -7.42
C VAL A 153 -5.06 3.93 -8.04
N ILE A 154 -5.64 2.89 -8.60
CA ILE A 154 -4.89 1.76 -9.18
C ILE A 154 -4.57 1.95 -10.66
N ASN A 155 -5.04 3.02 -11.26
CA ASN A 155 -4.64 3.41 -12.62
C ASN A 155 -3.39 4.28 -12.53
N GLU A 156 -2.60 4.22 -13.54
CA GLU A 156 -1.40 5.04 -13.65
C GLU A 156 -1.72 6.51 -13.92
#